data_52598484aa65d694531d1fd807a13ba5
#
_entry.id   52598484aa65d694531d1fd807a13ba5
#
_cell.length_a   1.000
_cell.length_b   1.000
_cell.length_c   1.000
_cell.angle_alpha   90.00
_cell.angle_beta   90.00
_cell.angle_gamma   90.00
#
_symmetry.space_group_name_H-M   'P 1'
#
loop_
_entity.id
_entity.type
_entity.pdbx_description
1 polymer ?
#
loop_
_entity_poly.entity_id
_entity_poly.type
_entity_poly.pdbx_seq_one_letter_code
_entity_poly.pdbx_strand_id
1 'polypeptide(L)' 'MIRLRVKEVAKEKGFSQGRLSRVANIDENTLKRIYRDPFAIITTETLDKLARALGVPSSELIEDVPDK' A
#
# COMPACT_ATOMS: atom_id res chain seq x y z
N MET A 1 -11.26 2.37 -12.21
CA MET A 1 -10.10 3.04 -11.60
C MET A 1 -9.44 2.09 -10.61
N ILE A 2 -8.17 2.33 -10.31
CA ILE A 2 -7.42 1.44 -9.42
C ILE A 2 -7.50 1.94 -7.98
N ARG A 3 -7.88 1.04 -7.08
CA ARG A 3 -7.93 1.32 -5.65
C ARG A 3 -6.81 0.56 -4.97
N LEU A 4 -6.10 1.23 -4.06
CA LEU A 4 -5.03 0.61 -3.29
C LEU A 4 -5.60 -0.13 -2.09
N ARG A 5 -5.08 -1.33 -1.83
CA ARG A 5 -5.50 -2.17 -0.70
C ARG A 5 -4.39 -2.32 0.35
N VAL A 6 -3.47 -1.38 0.37
CA VAL A 6 -2.30 -1.46 1.25
C VAL A 6 -2.72 -1.54 2.73
N LYS A 7 -3.65 -0.68 3.15
CA LYS A 7 -4.10 -0.65 4.53
C LYS A 7 -4.73 -1.99 4.95
N GLU A 8 -5.59 -2.54 4.11
CA GLU A 8 -6.27 -3.79 4.39
C GLU A 8 -5.29 -4.95 4.52
N VAL A 9 -4.36 -5.06 3.56
CA VAL A 9 -3.38 -6.15 3.55
C VAL A 9 -2.40 -6.00 4.72
N ALA A 10 -1.97 -4.77 5.02
CA ALA A 10 -1.10 -4.54 6.16
C ALA A 10 -1.76 -4.98 7.47
N LYS A 11 -3.04 -4.67 7.63
CA LYS A 11 -3.79 -5.08 8.81
C LYS A 11 -3.88 -6.60 8.92
N GLU A 12 -4.15 -7.28 7.80
CA GLU A 12 -4.19 -8.74 7.77
C GLU A 12 -2.87 -9.36 8.17
N LYS A 13 -1.75 -8.73 7.79
CA LYS A 13 -0.41 -9.23 8.09
C LYS A 13 0.11 -8.77 9.44
N GLY A 14 -0.67 -8.00 10.19
CA GLY A 14 -0.27 -7.54 11.51
C GLY A 14 0.74 -6.40 11.52
N PHE A 15 0.84 -5.64 10.44
CA PHE A 15 1.73 -4.48 10.37
C PHE A 15 1.03 -3.22 10.83
N SER A 16 1.68 -2.47 11.73
CA SER A 16 1.29 -1.09 11.99
C SER A 16 1.80 -0.20 10.86
N GLN A 17 1.22 0.98 10.72
CA GLN A 17 1.66 1.93 9.70
C GLN A 17 3.14 2.28 9.84
N GLY A 18 3.58 2.58 11.06
CA GLY A 18 4.99 2.94 11.30
C GLY A 18 5.94 1.80 11.02
N ARG A 19 5.57 0.58 11.40
CA ARG A 19 6.40 -0.58 11.13
C ARG A 19 6.50 -0.84 9.62
N LEU A 20 5.39 -0.71 8.91
CA LEU A 20 5.37 -0.92 7.47
C LEU A 20 6.27 0.09 6.77
N SER A 21 6.23 1.37 7.18
CA SER A 21 7.09 2.38 6.57
C SER A 21 8.57 2.04 6.74
N ARG A 22 8.95 1.52 7.90
CA ARG A 22 10.34 1.13 8.15
C ARG A 22 10.75 -0.10 7.36
N VAL A 23 9.94 -1.14 7.39
CA VAL A 23 10.25 -2.40 6.69
C VAL A 23 10.28 -2.21 5.19
N ALA A 24 9.35 -1.43 4.65
CA ALA A 24 9.28 -1.15 3.22
C ALA A 24 10.25 -0.06 2.78
N ASN A 25 10.87 0.64 3.73
CA ASN A 25 11.75 1.77 3.45
C ASN A 25 11.03 2.85 2.64
N ILE A 26 9.87 3.24 3.12
CA ILE A 26 9.02 4.26 2.50
C ILE A 26 8.77 5.37 3.52
N ASP A 27 8.77 6.62 3.04
CA ASP A 27 8.48 7.78 3.85
C ASP A 27 7.10 7.63 4.52
N GLU A 28 7.04 7.92 5.83
CA GLU A 28 5.78 7.85 6.57
C GLU A 28 4.71 8.77 5.98
N ASN A 29 5.09 9.93 5.47
CA ASN A 29 4.13 10.85 4.86
C ASN A 29 3.51 10.25 3.60
N THR A 30 4.30 9.53 2.82
CA THR A 30 3.80 8.83 1.64
C THR A 30 2.79 7.75 2.06
N LEU A 31 3.12 6.98 3.10
CA LEU A 31 2.25 5.92 3.58
C LEU A 31 0.97 6.48 4.20
N LYS A 32 1.06 7.57 4.95
CA LYS A 32 -0.12 8.27 5.48
C LYS A 32 -1.06 8.68 4.36
N ARG A 33 -0.50 9.20 3.27
CA ARG A 33 -1.31 9.61 2.13
C ARG A 33 -2.03 8.42 1.51
N ILE A 34 -1.34 7.30 1.37
CA ILE A 34 -1.92 6.06 0.83
C ILE A 34 -3.05 5.57 1.72
N TYR A 35 -2.87 5.61 3.04
CA TYR A 35 -3.88 5.17 3.99
C TYR A 35 -5.10 6.07 4.00
N ARG A 36 -4.89 7.38 3.82
CA ARG A 36 -5.97 8.36 3.81
C ARG A 36 -6.75 8.33 2.50
N ASP A 37 -6.05 8.14 1.39
CA ASP A 37 -6.65 8.17 0.06
C ASP A 37 -6.24 6.92 -0.71
N PRO A 38 -7.10 5.90 -0.75
CA PRO A 38 -6.77 4.65 -1.46
C PRO A 38 -6.69 4.81 -2.99
N PHE A 39 -7.05 5.98 -3.50
CA PHE A 39 -6.92 6.29 -4.92
C PHE A 39 -5.72 7.18 -5.22
N ALA A 40 -4.83 7.36 -4.25
CA ALA A 40 -3.62 8.16 -4.43
C ALA A 40 -2.73 7.56 -5.52
N ILE A 41 -2.06 8.44 -6.24
CA ILE A 41 -1.11 8.03 -7.28
C ILE A 41 0.22 7.68 -6.60
N ILE A 42 0.71 6.47 -6.86
CA ILE A 42 2.00 6.02 -6.36
C ILE A 42 2.81 5.44 -7.53
N THR A 43 4.12 5.38 -7.35
CA THR A 43 4.99 4.78 -8.38
C THR A 43 4.96 3.26 -8.25
N THR A 44 5.30 2.58 -9.32
CA THR A 44 5.43 1.13 -9.29
C THR A 44 6.56 0.69 -8.36
N GLU A 45 7.58 1.53 -8.19
CA GLU A 45 8.65 1.26 -7.22
C GLU A 45 8.11 1.23 -5.78
N THR A 46 7.27 2.19 -5.42
CA THR A 46 6.63 2.22 -4.11
C THR A 46 5.76 1.00 -3.91
N LEU A 47 4.98 0.64 -4.93
CA LEU A 47 4.12 -0.54 -4.88
C LEU A 47 4.95 -1.81 -4.68
N ASP A 48 6.06 -1.95 -5.38
CA ASP A 48 6.95 -3.10 -5.25
C ASP A 48 7.53 -3.20 -3.83
N LYS A 49 7.98 -2.08 -3.27
CA LYS A 49 8.51 -2.05 -1.90
C LYS A 49 7.49 -2.51 -0.88
N LEU A 50 6.25 -2.05 -1.01
CA LEU A 50 5.17 -2.44 -0.12
C LEU A 50 4.85 -3.93 -0.25
N ALA A 51 4.78 -4.43 -1.47
CA ALA A 51 4.50 -5.84 -1.71
C ALA A 51 5.58 -6.74 -1.10
N ARG A 52 6.84 -6.38 -1.27
CA ARG A 52 7.95 -7.13 -0.70
C ARG A 52 7.92 -7.12 0.83
N ALA A 53 7.65 -5.96 1.41
CA ALA A 53 7.55 -5.84 2.87
C ALA A 53 6.42 -6.69 3.44
N LEU A 54 5.30 -6.74 2.76
CA LEU A 54 4.13 -7.50 3.20
C LEU A 54 4.18 -8.97 2.80
N GLY A 55 5.11 -9.35 1.93
CA GLY A 55 5.26 -10.73 1.49
C GLY A 55 4.14 -11.20 0.58
N VAL A 56 3.58 -10.31 -0.23
CA VAL A 56 2.49 -10.62 -1.15
C VAL A 56 2.85 -10.13 -2.56
N PRO A 57 2.21 -10.70 -3.59
CA PRO A 57 2.34 -10.15 -4.94
C PRO A 57 1.77 -8.72 -4.99
N SER A 58 2.34 -7.87 -5.83
CA SER A 58 1.84 -6.49 -5.96
C SER A 58 0.37 -6.44 -6.37
N SER A 59 -0.10 -7.45 -7.11
CA SER A 59 -1.50 -7.54 -7.51
C SER A 59 -2.46 -7.64 -6.33
N GLU A 60 -1.98 -8.09 -5.16
CA GLU A 60 -2.78 -8.14 -3.95
C GLU A 60 -3.03 -6.76 -3.34
N LEU A 61 -2.22 -5.79 -3.73
CA LEU A 61 -2.30 -4.43 -3.17
C LEU A 61 -3.15 -3.48 -3.99
N ILE A 62 -3.69 -3.95 -5.10
CA ILE A 62 -4.52 -3.11 -5.99
C ILE A 62 -5.77 -3.89 -6.38
N GLU A 63 -6.82 -3.14 -6.70
CA GLU A 63 -8.03 -3.73 -7.26
C GLU A 63 -8.65 -2.75 -8.26
N ASP A 64 -9.31 -3.31 -9.25
CA ASP A 64 -10.08 -2.48 -10.19
C ASP A 64 -11.47 -2.26 -9.63
N VAL A 65 -11.88 -1.00 -9.59
CA VAL A 65 -13.22 -0.63 -9.16
C VAL A 65 -13.88 0.18 -10.28
N PRO A 66 -15.22 0.14 -10.37
CA PRO A 66 -15.91 0.91 -11.41
C PRO A 66 -15.67 2.40 -11.25
N ASP A 67 -15.51 3.08 -12.38
CA ASP A 67 -15.47 4.54 -12.40
C ASP A 67 -16.88 5.06 -12.12
N LYS A 68 -16.95 6.17 -11.46
CA LYS A 68 -18.25 6.81 -11.21
C LYS A 68 -18.71 7.61 -12.42
#